data_3f64eb6304e9d017522388f56fb63633
#
_entry.id   3f64eb6304e9d017522388f56fb63633
#
_cell.length_a   1.000
_cell.length_b   1.000
_cell.length_c   1.000
_cell.angle_alpha   90.00
_cell.angle_beta   90.00
_cell.angle_gamma   90.00
#
_symmetry.space_group_name_H-M   'P 1'
#
loop_
_entity.id
_entity.type
_entity.pdbx_description
1 polymer ?
#
loop_
_entity_poly.entity_id
_entity_poly.type
_entity_poly.pdbx_seq_one_letter_code
_entity_poly.pdbx_strand_id
1 'polypeptide(L)'
;EAGLLYISFMTDPTTGGVTASFASLGDIILAEPGALIGFAGPRVIEQTIGQKLPEGFQRAEFQLTHGFVDQIVERKDQKRVLGQILKLHSQEHGWEKWNDEAENHTEAASASRAEKAASVEEGKLKSRKAPFSGIMRQKTLNKIAGRERDAWEAVRQSRSAGRLNASDYIRILFDDFTEFHGDRYYGDDMAVIGGVASFYGMPVTVIGQERGKSPKDSMKHNFGMPSPEGY
;
A
#
# COMPACT_ATOMS: atom_id res chain seq x y z
N GLU A 1 -14.85 19.87 6.58
CA GLU A 1 -14.84 21.26 6.08
C GLU A 1 -13.55 22.01 6.45
N ALA A 2 -12.85 21.62 7.54
CA ALA A 2 -11.58 22.24 7.95
C ALA A 2 -10.36 21.68 7.19
N GLY A 3 -10.52 20.67 6.36
CA GLY A 3 -9.41 20.01 5.65
C GLY A 3 -8.46 19.22 6.56
N LEU A 4 -8.89 18.89 7.77
CA LEU A 4 -8.09 18.12 8.73
C LEU A 4 -8.37 16.63 8.60
N LEU A 5 -7.31 15.82 8.69
CA LEU A 5 -7.42 14.37 8.70
C LEU A 5 -8.15 13.89 9.97
N TYR A 6 -9.19 13.10 9.79
CA TYR A 6 -9.90 12.45 10.88
C TYR A 6 -9.56 10.95 10.93
N ILE A 7 -8.82 10.53 11.94
CA ILE A 7 -8.50 9.12 12.21
C ILE A 7 -9.42 8.60 13.31
N SER A 8 -10.20 7.56 12.99
CA SER A 8 -10.98 6.82 13.98
C SER A 8 -10.21 5.56 14.41
N PHE A 9 -10.06 5.35 15.71
CA PHE A 9 -9.43 4.15 16.25
C PHE A 9 -10.45 3.36 17.08
N MET A 10 -10.92 2.23 16.52
CA MET A 10 -11.95 1.41 17.14
C MET A 10 -11.33 0.39 18.09
N THR A 11 -11.62 0.56 19.37
CA THR A 11 -11.18 -0.36 20.45
C THR A 11 -12.27 -1.37 20.80
N ASP A 12 -11.95 -2.39 21.59
CA ASP A 12 -12.91 -3.41 22.04
C ASP A 12 -13.64 -2.98 23.34
N PRO A 13 -14.99 -2.87 23.35
CA PRO A 13 -15.90 -2.86 22.21
C PRO A 13 -16.19 -1.46 21.67
N THR A 14 -16.43 -1.32 20.38
CA THR A 14 -17.00 -0.12 19.75
C THR A 14 -18.39 -0.46 19.24
N THR A 15 -19.45 -0.10 19.99
CA THR A 15 -20.82 -0.55 19.69
C THR A 15 -21.84 0.56 19.87
N GLY A 16 -23.05 0.32 19.36
CA GLY A 16 -24.20 1.22 19.53
C GLY A 16 -24.05 2.52 18.76
N GLY A 17 -24.51 3.61 19.34
CA GLY A 17 -24.49 4.94 18.74
C GLY A 17 -23.10 5.43 18.34
N VAL A 18 -22.05 5.00 19.01
CA VAL A 18 -20.65 5.34 18.67
C VAL A 18 -20.29 4.83 17.27
N THR A 19 -20.55 3.55 16.99
CA THR A 19 -20.30 2.96 15.67
C THR A 19 -21.20 3.60 14.61
N ALA A 20 -22.50 3.80 14.92
CA ALA A 20 -23.46 4.35 13.97
C ALA A 20 -23.28 5.86 13.68
N SER A 21 -22.34 6.51 14.33
CA SER A 21 -22.11 7.95 14.20
C SER A 21 -20.66 8.27 13.86
N PHE A 22 -19.96 8.96 14.74
CA PHE A 22 -18.64 9.51 14.43
C PHE A 22 -17.53 8.48 14.18
N ALA A 23 -17.61 7.27 14.77
CA ALA A 23 -16.57 6.28 14.59
C ALA A 23 -16.48 5.77 13.14
N SER A 24 -17.61 5.69 12.42
CA SER A 24 -17.67 5.29 11.00
C SER A 24 -17.38 6.44 10.02
N LEU A 25 -17.15 7.66 10.52
CA LEU A 25 -16.92 8.84 9.68
C LEU A 25 -15.43 9.18 9.52
N GLY A 26 -14.53 8.35 10.06
CA GLY A 26 -13.10 8.56 9.90
C GLY A 26 -12.65 8.51 8.44
N ASP A 27 -11.74 9.42 8.06
CA ASP A 27 -11.03 9.34 6.79
C ASP A 27 -10.17 8.05 6.75
N ILE A 28 -9.59 7.71 7.90
CA ILE A 28 -8.87 6.47 8.15
C ILE A 28 -9.47 5.80 9.39
N ILE A 29 -9.88 4.55 9.26
CA ILE A 29 -10.46 3.76 10.33
C ILE A 29 -9.54 2.60 10.68
N LEU A 30 -8.96 2.67 11.88
CA LEU A 30 -8.11 1.63 12.43
C LEU A 30 -8.88 0.86 13.51
N ALA A 31 -8.53 -0.41 13.73
CA ALA A 31 -9.15 -1.23 14.77
C ALA A 31 -8.11 -2.03 15.56
N GLU A 32 -8.43 -2.34 16.82
CA GLU A 32 -7.67 -3.34 17.58
C GLU A 32 -8.01 -4.76 17.09
N PRO A 33 -7.05 -5.72 17.13
CA PRO A 33 -7.33 -7.11 16.81
C PRO A 33 -8.49 -7.67 17.65
N GLY A 34 -9.39 -8.38 16.99
CA GLY A 34 -10.53 -9.02 17.63
C GLY A 34 -11.58 -8.09 18.25
N ALA A 35 -11.47 -6.77 18.08
CA ALA A 35 -12.43 -5.80 18.62
C ALA A 35 -13.85 -6.07 18.10
N LEU A 36 -14.83 -5.99 19.00
CA LEU A 36 -16.24 -6.06 18.64
C LEU A 36 -16.69 -4.70 18.11
N ILE A 37 -17.05 -4.66 16.83
CA ILE A 37 -17.44 -3.44 16.12
C ILE A 37 -18.81 -3.65 15.48
N GLY A 38 -19.82 -2.91 15.92
CA GLY A 38 -21.16 -3.03 15.38
C GLY A 38 -22.18 -2.19 16.12
N PHE A 39 -23.37 -2.01 15.56
CA PHE A 39 -24.44 -1.24 16.20
C PHE A 39 -25.12 -2.04 17.31
N ALA A 40 -25.76 -3.15 16.95
CA ALA A 40 -26.40 -4.06 17.90
C ALA A 40 -25.43 -5.19 18.28
N GLY A 41 -25.46 -5.61 19.53
CA GLY A 41 -24.65 -6.76 19.95
C GLY A 41 -25.10 -8.08 19.29
N PRO A 42 -24.21 -9.07 19.15
CA PRO A 42 -24.51 -10.34 18.48
C PRO A 42 -25.75 -11.05 19.02
N ARG A 43 -25.94 -11.06 20.34
CA ARG A 43 -27.11 -11.69 20.98
C ARG A 43 -28.44 -11.05 20.55
N VAL A 44 -28.46 -9.73 20.44
CA VAL A 44 -29.67 -9.00 20.01
C VAL A 44 -30.00 -9.33 18.56
N ILE A 45 -28.99 -9.39 17.72
CA ILE A 45 -29.15 -9.73 16.29
C ILE A 45 -29.68 -11.18 16.18
N GLU A 46 -29.05 -12.15 16.83
CA GLU A 46 -29.48 -13.56 16.81
C GLU A 46 -30.92 -13.74 17.27
N GLN A 47 -31.31 -13.04 18.34
CA GLN A 47 -32.68 -13.07 18.82
C GLN A 47 -33.67 -12.48 17.84
N THR A 48 -33.26 -11.42 17.13
CA THR A 48 -34.13 -10.73 16.16
C THR A 48 -34.32 -11.53 14.88
N ILE A 49 -33.25 -12.11 14.34
CA ILE A 49 -33.28 -12.87 13.10
C ILE A 49 -33.62 -14.37 13.30
N GLY A 50 -33.57 -14.84 14.53
CA GLY A 50 -33.83 -16.25 14.87
C GLY A 50 -32.78 -17.24 14.35
N GLN A 51 -31.57 -16.76 14.02
CA GLN A 51 -30.48 -17.57 13.47
C GLN A 51 -29.18 -17.26 14.21
N LYS A 52 -28.29 -18.27 14.28
CA LYS A 52 -26.94 -18.06 14.80
C LYS A 52 -26.10 -17.28 13.79
N LEU A 53 -25.34 -16.32 14.29
CA LEU A 53 -24.40 -15.55 13.50
C LEU A 53 -23.16 -16.40 13.12
N PRO A 54 -22.54 -16.14 11.97
CA PRO A 54 -21.27 -16.74 11.60
C PRO A 54 -20.19 -16.47 12.66
N GLU A 55 -19.25 -17.38 12.77
CA GLU A 55 -18.08 -17.18 13.63
C GLU A 55 -17.30 -15.95 13.21
N GLY A 56 -16.89 -15.13 14.18
CA GLY A 56 -16.15 -13.88 13.92
C GLY A 56 -17.00 -12.71 13.47
N PHE A 57 -18.32 -12.87 13.32
CA PHE A 57 -19.22 -11.78 12.94
C PHE A 57 -19.06 -10.56 13.86
N GLN A 58 -19.01 -9.36 13.25
CA GLN A 58 -18.75 -8.08 13.92
C GLN A 58 -17.36 -7.96 14.59
N ARG A 59 -16.42 -8.87 14.36
CA ARG A 59 -15.04 -8.67 14.80
C ARG A 59 -14.27 -7.75 13.83
N ALA A 60 -13.18 -7.17 14.33
CA ALA A 60 -12.33 -6.28 13.51
C ALA A 60 -11.88 -6.94 12.19
N GLU A 61 -11.55 -8.23 12.23
CA GLU A 61 -11.16 -9.02 11.06
C GLU A 61 -12.31 -9.16 10.05
N PHE A 62 -13.53 -9.33 10.55
CA PHE A 62 -14.73 -9.35 9.70
C PHE A 62 -14.94 -7.98 9.06
N GLN A 63 -14.80 -6.91 9.83
CA GLN A 63 -14.96 -5.53 9.33
C GLN A 63 -13.88 -5.18 8.30
N LEU A 64 -12.66 -5.66 8.48
CA LEU A 64 -11.57 -5.49 7.51
C LEU A 64 -11.91 -6.17 6.18
N THR A 65 -12.32 -7.44 6.22
CA THR A 65 -12.68 -8.19 4.99
C THR A 65 -13.91 -7.64 4.28
N HIS A 66 -14.76 -6.90 4.98
CA HIS A 66 -15.95 -6.24 4.42
C HIS A 66 -15.73 -4.74 4.14
N GLY A 67 -14.49 -4.29 4.11
CA GLY A 67 -14.13 -2.94 3.67
C GLY A 67 -14.45 -1.80 4.64
N PHE A 68 -14.86 -2.09 5.89
CA PHE A 68 -15.21 -1.05 6.87
C PHE A 68 -14.03 -0.53 7.68
N VAL A 69 -12.99 -1.32 7.85
CA VAL A 69 -11.78 -0.98 8.58
C VAL A 69 -10.60 -0.98 7.63
N ASP A 70 -9.77 0.04 7.65
CA ASP A 70 -8.63 0.17 6.76
C ASP A 70 -7.45 -0.69 7.21
N GLN A 71 -7.25 -0.80 8.52
CA GLN A 71 -6.13 -1.58 9.06
C GLN A 71 -6.43 -2.05 10.49
N ILE A 72 -5.99 -3.28 10.82
CA ILE A 72 -5.97 -3.79 12.19
C ILE A 72 -4.58 -3.54 12.77
N VAL A 73 -4.52 -2.87 13.92
CA VAL A 73 -3.27 -2.44 14.54
C VAL A 73 -3.19 -2.90 15.98
N GLU A 74 -2.19 -3.71 16.31
CA GLU A 74 -1.93 -4.11 17.70
C GLU A 74 -1.60 -2.89 18.58
N ARG A 75 -2.03 -2.91 19.84
CA ARG A 75 -1.83 -1.81 20.78
C ARG A 75 -0.36 -1.36 20.89
N LYS A 76 0.58 -2.26 20.82
CA LYS A 76 2.03 -1.95 20.84
C LYS A 76 2.51 -1.14 19.63
N ASP A 77 1.83 -1.29 18.49
CA ASP A 77 2.19 -0.66 17.22
C ASP A 77 1.42 0.65 16.93
N GLN A 78 0.38 0.96 17.70
CA GLN A 78 -0.51 2.12 17.49
C GLN A 78 0.28 3.43 17.37
N LYS A 79 1.20 3.68 18.30
CA LYS A 79 2.01 4.92 18.29
C LYS A 79 2.82 5.05 17.01
N ARG A 80 3.40 3.96 16.54
CA ARG A 80 4.21 3.93 15.31
C ARG A 80 3.35 4.18 14.08
N VAL A 81 2.23 3.45 13.95
CA VAL A 81 1.31 3.56 12.79
C VAL A 81 0.68 4.95 12.73
N LEU A 82 0.14 5.44 13.85
CA LEU A 82 -0.42 6.80 13.91
C LEU A 82 0.63 7.87 13.59
N GLY A 83 1.84 7.74 14.13
CA GLY A 83 2.93 8.66 13.83
C GLY A 83 3.31 8.67 12.35
N GLN A 84 3.31 7.52 11.70
CA GLN A 84 3.59 7.37 10.28
C GLN A 84 2.50 8.03 9.42
N ILE A 85 1.22 7.75 9.70
CA ILE A 85 0.07 8.35 9.02
C ILE A 85 0.10 9.87 9.17
N LEU A 86 0.26 10.37 10.40
CA LEU A 86 0.29 11.81 10.68
C LEU A 86 1.48 12.49 9.99
N LYS A 87 2.66 11.86 9.98
CA LYS A 87 3.84 12.37 9.28
C LYS A 87 3.57 12.54 7.79
N LEU A 88 2.95 11.55 7.14
CA LEU A 88 2.63 11.61 5.72
C LEU A 88 1.60 12.72 5.39
N HIS A 89 0.65 12.97 6.29
CA HIS A 89 -0.38 13.98 6.08
C HIS A 89 0.00 15.39 6.58
N SER A 90 1.07 15.53 7.37
CA SER A 90 1.53 16.82 7.89
C SER A 90 2.54 17.51 6.99
N GLN A 91 3.01 16.85 5.94
CA GLN A 91 3.99 17.45 5.03
C GLN A 91 3.31 18.54 4.21
N GLU A 92 3.70 19.79 4.47
CA GLU A 92 3.39 20.90 3.57
C GLU A 92 3.82 20.52 2.14
N HIS A 93 3.03 20.90 1.16
CA HIS A 93 3.20 20.53 -0.25
C HIS A 93 4.58 20.96 -0.78
N GLY A 94 5.55 20.09 -0.66
CA GLY A 94 6.96 20.35 -0.97
C GLY A 94 7.32 20.22 -2.44
N TRP A 95 6.40 20.52 -3.38
CA TRP A 95 6.71 20.55 -4.82
C TRP A 95 7.84 21.51 -5.17
N GLU A 96 7.92 22.65 -4.50
CA GLU A 96 9.00 23.62 -4.68
C GLU A 96 10.34 23.07 -4.18
N LYS A 97 10.36 22.47 -2.99
CA LYS A 97 11.56 21.82 -2.46
C LYS A 97 12.00 20.61 -3.29
N TRP A 98 11.04 19.87 -3.84
CA TRP A 98 11.34 18.70 -4.67
C TRP A 98 12.01 19.09 -5.99
N ASN A 99 11.59 20.17 -6.64
CA ASN A 99 12.24 20.66 -7.84
C ASN A 99 13.69 21.09 -7.55
N ASP A 100 13.92 21.83 -6.47
CA ASP A 100 15.25 22.26 -6.06
C ASP A 100 16.15 21.08 -5.65
N GLU A 101 15.62 20.10 -4.93
CA GLU A 101 16.36 18.89 -4.53
C GLU A 101 16.56 17.93 -5.72
N ALA A 102 15.61 17.81 -6.63
CA ALA A 102 15.75 16.98 -7.83
C ALA A 102 16.80 17.55 -8.80
N GLU A 103 16.88 18.87 -8.94
CA GLU A 103 17.92 19.53 -9.73
C GLU A 103 19.30 19.36 -9.06
N ASN A 104 19.41 19.58 -7.76
CA ASN A 104 20.64 19.38 -7.00
C ASN A 104 21.11 17.89 -6.99
N HIS A 105 20.16 16.95 -6.89
CA HIS A 105 20.49 15.50 -6.95
C HIS A 105 20.88 15.06 -8.36
N THR A 106 20.37 15.69 -9.41
CA THR A 106 20.79 15.41 -10.80
C THR A 106 22.17 15.95 -11.08
N GLU A 107 22.55 17.10 -10.54
CA GLU A 107 23.91 17.65 -10.65
C GLU A 107 24.94 16.84 -9.83
N ALA A 108 24.62 16.53 -8.57
CA ALA A 108 25.48 15.70 -7.71
C ALA A 108 25.65 14.27 -8.23
N ALA A 109 24.59 13.66 -8.78
CA ALA A 109 24.67 12.34 -9.39
C ALA A 109 25.45 12.34 -10.71
N SER A 110 25.43 13.42 -11.49
CA SER A 110 26.23 13.59 -12.70
C SER A 110 27.70 13.77 -12.39
N ALA A 111 28.05 14.54 -11.36
CA ALA A 111 29.43 14.74 -10.89
C ALA A 111 30.04 13.45 -10.28
N SER A 112 29.29 12.75 -9.41
CA SER A 112 29.77 11.50 -8.80
C SER A 112 29.88 10.33 -9.80
N ARG A 113 29.12 10.37 -10.92
CA ARG A 113 29.24 9.38 -12.00
C ARG A 113 30.45 9.63 -12.90
N ALA A 114 30.85 10.88 -13.09
CA ALA A 114 32.08 11.20 -13.81
C ALA A 114 33.33 10.71 -13.05
N GLU A 115 33.35 10.81 -11.73
CA GLU A 115 34.45 10.29 -10.90
C GLU A 115 34.46 8.75 -10.77
N LYS A 116 33.29 8.11 -10.73
CA LYS A 116 33.18 6.63 -10.61
C LYS A 116 33.31 5.87 -11.92
N ALA A 117 33.13 6.51 -13.06
CA ALA A 117 33.43 5.89 -14.35
C ALA A 117 34.94 5.66 -14.57
N ALA A 118 35.78 6.30 -13.77
CA ALA A 118 37.24 6.14 -13.79
C ALA A 118 37.78 5.03 -12.85
N SER A 119 36.96 4.37 -12.01
CA SER A 119 37.43 3.46 -10.96
C SER A 119 36.61 2.17 -10.74
N VAL A 120 36.04 1.57 -11.79
CA VAL A 120 35.35 0.28 -11.66
C VAL A 120 36.04 -0.81 -12.45
N GLU A 121 37.01 -1.43 -11.80
CA GLU A 121 37.30 -2.86 -11.92
C GLU A 121 36.95 -3.53 -10.59
N GLU A 122 36.15 -4.60 -10.72
CA GLU A 122 35.91 -5.71 -9.81
C GLU A 122 35.46 -5.47 -8.36
N GLY A 123 34.32 -6.03 -8.01
CA GLY A 123 34.09 -6.59 -6.67
C GLY A 123 32.79 -6.29 -5.94
N LYS A 124 31.93 -7.29 -5.90
CA LYS A 124 30.89 -7.58 -4.87
C LYS A 124 29.71 -6.62 -4.70
N LEU A 125 28.60 -7.09 -5.21
CA LEU A 125 27.24 -6.62 -4.95
C LEU A 125 26.91 -6.62 -3.44
N LYS A 126 27.09 -5.50 -2.76
CA LYS A 126 26.47 -5.21 -1.47
C LYS A 126 25.30 -4.28 -1.71
N SER A 127 24.14 -4.69 -1.17
CA SER A 127 22.89 -3.93 -1.11
C SER A 127 23.14 -2.44 -0.84
N ARG A 128 22.91 -1.59 -1.83
CA ARG A 128 22.91 -0.14 -1.71
C ARG A 128 21.59 0.37 -2.20
N LYS A 129 20.90 1.13 -1.35
CA LYS A 129 19.77 1.99 -1.76
C LYS A 129 20.25 2.81 -2.96
N ALA A 130 19.76 2.47 -4.15
CA ALA A 130 20.13 3.19 -5.36
C ALA A 130 19.17 4.37 -5.51
N PRO A 131 19.64 5.61 -5.64
CA PRO A 131 18.79 6.71 -6.04
C PRO A 131 18.32 6.44 -7.47
N PHE A 132 17.02 6.39 -7.66
CA PHE A 132 16.40 6.28 -8.97
C PHE A 132 16.59 7.60 -9.71
N SER A 133 17.63 7.71 -10.50
CA SER A 133 17.72 8.77 -11.50
C SER A 133 16.83 8.41 -12.68
N GLY A 134 15.57 8.82 -12.58
CA GLY A 134 14.46 8.44 -13.48
C GLY A 134 14.48 9.05 -14.86
N ILE A 135 15.63 9.49 -15.34
CA ILE A 135 15.81 9.81 -16.76
C ILE A 135 16.68 8.72 -17.35
N MET A 136 16.04 7.64 -17.79
CA MET A 136 16.67 6.76 -18.75
C MET A 136 17.11 7.64 -19.94
N ARG A 137 18.44 7.81 -20.11
CA ARG A 137 18.94 8.59 -21.25
C ARG A 137 18.30 8.08 -22.52
N GLN A 138 17.86 8.99 -23.40
CA GLN A 138 17.26 8.70 -24.71
C GLN A 138 17.99 7.58 -25.46
N LYS A 139 19.33 7.47 -25.29
CA LYS A 139 20.16 6.39 -25.84
C LYS A 139 19.79 4.98 -25.31
N THR A 140 19.39 4.86 -24.03
CA THR A 140 18.99 3.57 -23.46
C THR A 140 17.59 3.20 -23.93
N LEU A 141 16.68 4.17 -24.02
CA LEU A 141 15.35 3.98 -24.60
C LEU A 141 15.43 3.57 -26.06
N ASN A 142 16.28 4.23 -26.87
CA ASN A 142 16.49 3.87 -28.28
C ASN A 142 17.12 2.47 -28.44
N LYS A 143 17.99 2.05 -27.51
CA LYS A 143 18.58 0.71 -27.52
C LYS A 143 17.58 -0.37 -27.08
N ILE A 144 16.59 -0.01 -26.25
CA ILE A 144 15.48 -0.90 -25.86
C ILE A 144 14.42 -0.94 -26.98
N ALA A 145 14.11 0.21 -27.61
CA ALA A 145 13.15 0.32 -28.69
C ALA A 145 13.63 -0.32 -30.00
N GLY A 146 14.94 -0.39 -30.22
CA GLY A 146 15.53 -1.01 -31.44
C GLY A 146 15.73 -2.52 -31.38
N ARG A 147 15.44 -3.19 -30.26
CA ARG A 147 15.38 -4.65 -30.21
C ARG A 147 13.97 -5.09 -30.58
N GLU A 148 13.81 -5.68 -31.77
CA GLU A 148 12.67 -6.55 -32.01
C GLU A 148 12.66 -7.64 -30.92
N ARG A 149 11.79 -7.49 -29.95
CA ARG A 149 11.59 -8.52 -28.92
C ARG A 149 10.75 -9.61 -29.56
N ASP A 150 11.27 -10.83 -29.55
CA ASP A 150 10.47 -12.01 -29.87
C ASP A 150 9.25 -11.99 -28.93
N ALA A 151 8.05 -11.95 -29.50
CA ALA A 151 6.80 -11.91 -28.76
C ALA A 151 6.68 -13.09 -27.79
N TRP A 152 7.22 -14.26 -28.15
CA TRP A 152 7.24 -15.44 -27.31
C TRP A 152 8.18 -15.27 -26.10
N GLU A 153 9.32 -14.64 -26.30
CA GLU A 153 10.24 -14.34 -25.19
C GLU A 153 9.62 -13.34 -24.21
N ALA A 154 8.90 -12.33 -24.69
CA ALA A 154 8.16 -11.40 -23.85
C ALA A 154 7.08 -12.12 -23.02
N VAL A 155 6.33 -13.05 -23.60
CA VAL A 155 5.37 -13.89 -22.88
C VAL A 155 6.05 -14.76 -21.84
N ARG A 156 7.19 -15.37 -22.16
CA ARG A 156 7.96 -16.20 -21.24
C ARG A 156 8.50 -15.40 -20.07
N GLN A 157 9.05 -14.22 -20.32
CA GLN A 157 9.51 -13.30 -19.28
C GLN A 157 8.38 -12.83 -18.38
N SER A 158 7.21 -12.50 -18.95
CA SER A 158 6.04 -12.07 -18.16
C SER A 158 5.54 -13.14 -17.20
N ARG A 159 5.81 -14.42 -17.49
CA ARG A 159 5.41 -15.57 -16.67
C ARG A 159 6.54 -16.16 -15.85
N SER A 160 7.72 -15.56 -15.85
CA SER A 160 8.86 -16.07 -15.10
C SER A 160 8.61 -15.95 -13.59
N ALA A 161 9.03 -16.97 -12.83
CA ALA A 161 8.88 -17.01 -11.38
C ALA A 161 9.71 -15.94 -10.65
N GLY A 162 10.76 -15.42 -11.30
CA GLY A 162 11.62 -14.37 -10.73
C GLY A 162 11.17 -12.94 -11.04
N ARG A 163 10.01 -12.76 -11.68
CA ARG A 163 9.50 -11.42 -11.97
C ARG A 163 9.00 -10.75 -10.70
N LEU A 164 9.39 -9.50 -10.50
CA LEU A 164 8.88 -8.67 -9.42
C LEU A 164 7.37 -8.43 -9.60
N ASN A 165 6.64 -8.48 -8.51
CA ASN A 165 5.21 -8.14 -8.42
C ASN A 165 5.01 -6.75 -7.80
N ALA A 166 3.75 -6.31 -7.64
CA ALA A 166 3.43 -5.00 -7.12
C ALA A 166 4.03 -4.78 -5.72
N SER A 167 3.89 -5.73 -4.82
CA SER A 167 4.43 -5.66 -3.47
C SER A 167 5.96 -5.54 -3.43
N ASP A 168 6.68 -6.14 -4.39
CA ASP A 168 8.13 -5.98 -4.51
C ASP A 168 8.50 -4.57 -4.95
N TYR A 169 7.81 -4.02 -5.97
CA TYR A 169 8.03 -2.65 -6.43
C TYR A 169 7.72 -1.64 -5.33
N ILE A 170 6.61 -1.80 -4.62
CA ILE A 170 6.23 -0.93 -3.51
C ILE A 170 7.37 -0.89 -2.46
N ARG A 171 7.87 -2.04 -2.07
CA ARG A 171 8.94 -2.16 -1.08
C ARG A 171 10.29 -1.58 -1.52
N ILE A 172 10.56 -1.58 -2.83
CA ILE A 172 11.81 -1.07 -3.41
C ILE A 172 11.76 0.44 -3.64
N LEU A 173 10.62 0.95 -4.07
CA LEU A 173 10.47 2.33 -4.57
C LEU A 173 10.03 3.31 -3.49
N PHE A 174 9.24 2.85 -2.52
CA PHE A 174 8.60 3.72 -1.55
C PHE A 174 9.12 3.48 -0.14
N ASP A 175 9.19 4.55 0.64
CA ASP A 175 9.44 4.51 2.07
C ASP A 175 8.10 4.62 2.84
N ASP A 176 8.06 4.09 4.07
CA ASP A 176 6.95 4.24 5.01
C ASP A 176 5.56 3.80 4.44
N PHE A 177 5.53 2.80 3.55
CA PHE A 177 4.26 2.32 2.99
C PHE A 177 3.34 1.79 4.10
N THR A 178 2.12 2.31 4.13
CA THR A 178 1.03 1.88 5.00
C THR A 178 -0.12 1.43 4.13
N GLU A 179 -0.41 0.13 4.17
CA GLU A 179 -1.49 -0.48 3.40
C GLU A 179 -2.83 -0.19 4.06
N PHE A 180 -3.81 0.15 3.24
CA PHE A 180 -5.21 0.32 3.64
C PHE A 180 -6.09 -0.62 2.84
N HIS A 181 -7.13 -1.13 3.49
CA HIS A 181 -8.04 -2.12 2.94
C HIS A 181 -9.46 -1.58 2.84
N GLY A 182 -10.19 -2.10 1.85
CA GLY A 182 -11.60 -1.84 1.69
C GLY A 182 -11.97 -0.44 1.16
N ASP A 183 -13.22 -0.33 0.78
CA ASP A 183 -13.79 0.84 0.11
C ASP A 183 -14.99 1.43 0.85
N ARG A 184 -15.33 0.93 2.02
CA ARG A 184 -16.54 1.24 2.82
C ARG A 184 -17.86 0.75 2.19
N TYR A 185 -17.81 0.00 1.09
CA TYR A 185 -18.99 -0.46 0.40
C TYR A 185 -19.29 -1.94 0.59
N TYR A 186 -18.34 -2.80 0.22
CA TYR A 186 -18.63 -4.23 0.18
C TYR A 186 -17.49 -5.10 0.71
N GLY A 187 -16.30 -4.97 0.22
CA GLY A 187 -15.22 -5.86 0.60
C GLY A 187 -13.86 -5.43 0.08
N ASP A 188 -12.85 -6.13 0.57
CA ASP A 188 -11.46 -5.98 0.15
C ASP A 188 -11.15 -6.93 -1.01
N ASP A 189 -10.27 -6.53 -1.92
CA ASP A 189 -9.82 -7.36 -3.03
C ASP A 189 -8.33 -7.67 -2.91
N MET A 190 -8.02 -8.93 -2.68
CA MET A 190 -6.65 -9.42 -2.56
C MET A 190 -5.81 -9.24 -3.84
N ALA A 191 -6.42 -8.96 -5.00
CA ALA A 191 -5.71 -8.68 -6.25
C ALA A 191 -5.22 -7.23 -6.34
N VAL A 192 -5.61 -6.35 -5.40
CA VAL A 192 -5.21 -4.95 -5.35
C VAL A 192 -4.53 -4.65 -4.03
N ILE A 193 -3.40 -3.96 -4.09
CA ILE A 193 -2.71 -3.40 -2.91
C ILE A 193 -2.85 -1.89 -3.01
N GLY A 194 -3.46 -1.28 -2.00
CA GLY A 194 -3.64 0.17 -1.93
C GLY A 194 -3.10 0.73 -0.62
N GLY A 195 -2.65 1.97 -0.63
CA GLY A 195 -2.19 2.61 0.59
C GLY A 195 -1.49 3.94 0.36
N VAL A 196 -0.90 4.46 1.42
CA VAL A 196 -0.12 5.69 1.40
C VAL A 196 1.34 5.40 1.69
N ALA A 197 2.23 6.17 1.08
CA ALA A 197 3.66 6.00 1.21
C ALA A 197 4.40 7.33 1.07
N SER A 198 5.69 7.31 1.35
CA SER A 198 6.60 8.41 1.01
C SER A 198 7.41 8.04 -0.23
N PHE A 199 7.43 8.93 -1.21
CA PHE A 199 8.28 8.85 -2.39
C PHE A 199 9.18 10.08 -2.44
N TYR A 200 10.47 9.89 -2.14
CA TYR A 200 11.44 11.00 -2.00
C TYR A 200 10.96 12.10 -1.03
N GLY A 201 10.35 11.71 0.09
CA GLY A 201 9.84 12.65 1.07
C GLY A 201 8.46 13.22 0.75
N MET A 202 7.89 12.95 -0.42
CA MET A 202 6.52 13.36 -0.78
C MET A 202 5.51 12.29 -0.39
N PRO A 203 4.38 12.65 0.21
CA PRO A 203 3.28 11.72 0.43
C PRO A 203 2.61 11.38 -0.90
N VAL A 204 2.41 10.10 -1.15
CA VAL A 204 1.78 9.58 -2.37
C VAL A 204 0.79 8.49 -2.03
N THR A 205 -0.30 8.41 -2.79
CA THR A 205 -1.15 7.23 -2.81
C THR A 205 -0.57 6.23 -3.80
N VAL A 206 -0.43 4.99 -3.36
CA VAL A 206 0.11 3.89 -4.16
C VAL A 206 -0.98 2.87 -4.37
N ILE A 207 -1.23 2.50 -5.62
CA ILE A 207 -2.15 1.43 -5.99
C ILE A 207 -1.38 0.46 -6.88
N GLY A 208 -1.41 -0.81 -6.53
CA GLY A 208 -0.72 -1.86 -7.26
C GLY A 208 -1.60 -3.08 -7.48
N GLN A 209 -1.53 -3.66 -8.67
CA GLN A 209 -2.18 -4.93 -8.96
C GLN A 209 -1.25 -6.08 -8.57
N GLU A 210 -1.70 -6.94 -7.65
CA GLU A 210 -0.92 -8.05 -7.12
C GLU A 210 -1.35 -9.38 -7.75
N ARG A 211 -0.37 -10.13 -8.22
CA ARG A 211 -0.61 -11.43 -8.85
C ARG A 211 -0.28 -12.62 -7.94
N GLY A 212 0.57 -12.40 -6.95
CA GLY A 212 1.18 -13.48 -6.18
C GLY A 212 2.41 -14.10 -6.85
N LYS A 213 3.23 -14.80 -6.07
CA LYS A 213 4.53 -15.36 -6.50
C LYS A 213 4.52 -16.85 -6.76
N SER A 214 3.63 -17.58 -6.13
CA SER A 214 3.46 -19.03 -6.28
C SER A 214 2.08 -19.35 -6.84
N PRO A 215 1.85 -20.56 -7.39
CA PRO A 215 0.52 -20.96 -7.84
C PRO A 215 -0.55 -20.84 -6.76
N LYS A 216 -0.23 -21.23 -5.52
CA LYS A 216 -1.15 -21.14 -4.37
C LYS A 216 -1.42 -19.67 -4.00
N ASP A 217 -0.41 -18.84 -4.05
CA ASP A 217 -0.51 -17.42 -3.78
C ASP A 217 -1.27 -16.69 -4.89
N SER A 218 -1.01 -17.03 -6.15
CA SER A 218 -1.75 -16.49 -7.30
C SER A 218 -3.25 -16.80 -7.24
N MET A 219 -3.64 -17.96 -6.70
CA MET A 219 -5.05 -18.27 -6.50
C MET A 219 -5.70 -17.34 -5.47
N LYS A 220 -4.99 -16.95 -4.40
CA LYS A 220 -5.51 -15.99 -3.41
C LYS A 220 -5.75 -14.60 -4.01
N HIS A 221 -4.86 -14.20 -4.89
CA HIS A 221 -4.93 -12.92 -5.59
C HIS A 221 -5.70 -13.00 -6.92
N ASN A 222 -6.57 -14.01 -7.08
CA ASN A 222 -7.33 -14.25 -8.30
C ASN A 222 -6.48 -14.10 -9.58
N PHE A 223 -5.23 -14.58 -9.55
CA PHE A 223 -4.24 -14.44 -10.64
C PHE A 223 -3.94 -12.99 -11.06
N GLY A 224 -4.19 -12.03 -10.20
CA GLY A 224 -4.05 -10.61 -10.45
C GLY A 224 -5.21 -10.01 -11.25
N MET A 225 -6.38 -10.65 -11.22
CA MET A 225 -7.59 -10.13 -11.85
C MET A 225 -8.49 -9.53 -10.76
N PRO A 226 -8.60 -8.17 -10.70
CA PRO A 226 -9.46 -7.54 -9.72
C PRO A 226 -10.91 -7.95 -9.91
N SER A 227 -11.61 -8.14 -8.79
CA SER A 227 -13.05 -8.24 -8.71
C SER A 227 -13.68 -6.84 -8.82
N PRO A 228 -15.02 -6.70 -8.93
CA PRO A 228 -15.67 -5.39 -8.90
C PRO A 228 -15.29 -4.54 -7.68
N GLU A 229 -15.00 -5.17 -6.55
CA GLU A 229 -14.60 -4.54 -5.30
C GLU A 229 -13.19 -3.95 -5.36
N GLY A 230 -12.34 -4.40 -6.28
CA GLY A 230 -10.97 -3.91 -6.47
C GLY A 230 -10.85 -2.68 -7.35
N TYR A 231 -11.97 -2.19 -7.92
CA TYR A 231 -11.99 -1.00 -8.76
C TYR A 231 -12.36 0.28 -7.95
#